data_050ce80f97f0a2618ac46ac53a50254a
#
_entry.id   050ce80f97f0a2618ac46ac53a50254a
#
_cell.length_a   1.000
_cell.length_b   1.000
_cell.length_c   1.000
_cell.angle_alpha   90.00
_cell.angle_beta   90.00
_cell.angle_gamma   90.00
#
_symmetry.space_group_name_H-M   'P 1'
#
loop_
_entity.id
_entity.type
_entity.pdbx_description
1 polymer ?
#
loop_
_entity_poly.entity_id
_entity_poly.type
_entity_poly.pdbx_seq_one_letter_code
_entity_poly.pdbx_strand_id
1 'polypeptide(L)'
;MDFDLPTELTDYLGALDRFIEAEIAPLEAENIEYFDHRREHARTDWDNGGLPRPEWEALLGEMMRRADAAGHLRYGLPEAVGGRGGSNLDMAVIREHLATRGLGLHNDLQNETSVVGNFPFVLMMLAKGTDAQRAEFIDGAFDGTHLVAFG
;
A
#
# COMPACT_ATOMS: atom_id res chain seq x y z
N MET A 1 -5.32 -31.25 -11.47
CA MET A 1 -4.62 -29.97 -11.21
C MET A 1 -5.39 -29.38 -10.05
N ASP A 2 -4.71 -29.16 -8.94
CA ASP A 2 -5.33 -28.58 -7.73
C ASP A 2 -5.16 -27.06 -7.82
N PHE A 3 -6.26 -26.31 -7.66
CA PHE A 3 -6.29 -24.86 -7.68
C PHE A 3 -6.65 -24.28 -6.29
N ASP A 4 -6.69 -25.13 -5.26
CA ASP A 4 -6.96 -24.67 -3.92
C ASP A 4 -5.81 -23.80 -3.41
N LEU A 5 -6.16 -22.68 -2.77
CA LEU A 5 -5.17 -21.81 -2.15
C LEU A 5 -4.56 -22.48 -0.92
N PRO A 6 -3.26 -22.26 -0.66
CA PRO A 6 -2.65 -22.70 0.59
C PRO A 6 -3.43 -22.15 1.81
N THR A 7 -3.58 -22.99 2.84
CA THR A 7 -4.28 -22.60 4.07
C THR A 7 -3.70 -21.33 4.69
N GLU A 8 -2.38 -21.21 4.71
CA GLU A 8 -1.69 -20.02 5.24
C GLU A 8 -2.07 -18.73 4.51
N LEU A 9 -2.21 -18.80 3.18
CA LEU A 9 -2.64 -17.65 2.39
C LEU A 9 -4.11 -17.31 2.66
N THR A 10 -4.98 -18.33 2.76
CA THR A 10 -6.39 -18.14 3.10
C THR A 10 -6.57 -17.51 4.47
N ASP A 11 -5.82 -17.97 5.47
CA ASP A 11 -5.82 -17.41 6.82
C ASP A 11 -5.31 -15.96 6.84
N TYR A 12 -4.29 -15.67 6.03
CA TYR A 12 -3.79 -14.32 5.85
C TYR A 12 -4.83 -13.39 5.24
N LEU A 13 -5.55 -13.80 4.19
CA LEU A 13 -6.61 -12.99 3.58
C LEU A 13 -7.71 -12.67 4.61
N GLY A 14 -8.09 -13.63 5.44
CA GLY A 14 -9.03 -13.40 6.53
C GLY A 14 -8.51 -12.44 7.61
N ALA A 15 -7.20 -12.44 7.89
CA ALA A 15 -6.58 -11.48 8.79
C ALA A 15 -6.53 -10.06 8.17
N LEU A 16 -6.24 -9.98 6.88
CA LEU A 16 -6.23 -8.73 6.12
C LEU A 16 -7.63 -8.09 6.08
N ASP A 17 -8.68 -8.87 5.87
CA ASP A 17 -10.06 -8.39 5.92
C ASP A 17 -10.40 -7.78 7.27
N ARG A 18 -10.09 -8.48 8.36
CA ARG A 18 -10.33 -7.96 9.72
C ARG A 18 -9.58 -6.65 9.98
N PHE A 19 -8.35 -6.55 9.51
CA PHE A 19 -7.57 -5.31 9.62
C PHE A 19 -8.23 -4.16 8.85
N ILE A 20 -8.64 -4.40 7.60
CA ILE A 20 -9.29 -3.38 6.78
C ILE A 20 -10.57 -2.88 7.46
N GLU A 21 -11.42 -3.79 7.96
CA GLU A 21 -12.67 -3.43 8.64
C GLU A 21 -12.44 -2.66 9.94
N ALA A 22 -11.42 -3.03 10.71
CA ALA A 22 -11.17 -2.43 12.02
C ALA A 22 -10.43 -1.10 11.93
N GLU A 23 -9.49 -0.94 11.00
CA GLU A 23 -8.53 0.16 11.00
C GLU A 23 -8.65 1.08 9.79
N ILE A 24 -9.03 0.56 8.64
CA ILE A 24 -9.01 1.33 7.38
C ILE A 24 -10.40 1.85 7.02
N ALA A 25 -11.43 1.02 7.13
CA ALA A 25 -12.79 1.44 6.81
C ALA A 25 -13.29 2.62 7.67
N PRO A 26 -13.02 2.67 8.99
CA PRO A 26 -13.36 3.87 9.79
C PRO A 26 -12.58 5.11 9.33
N LEU A 27 -11.29 4.96 9.02
CA LEU A 27 -10.47 6.07 8.53
C LEU A 27 -10.98 6.61 7.19
N GLU A 28 -11.40 5.73 6.27
CA GLU A 28 -12.02 6.11 5.02
C GLU A 28 -13.35 6.84 5.25
N ALA A 29 -14.20 6.33 6.15
CA ALA A 29 -15.50 6.92 6.45
C ALA A 29 -15.40 8.34 7.04
N GLU A 30 -14.37 8.62 7.83
CA GLU A 30 -14.05 9.95 8.37
C GLU A 30 -13.57 10.93 7.29
N ASN A 31 -13.12 10.41 6.13
CA ASN A 31 -12.53 11.16 5.02
C ASN A 31 -13.25 10.88 3.69
N ILE A 32 -14.55 10.68 3.75
CA ILE A 32 -15.37 10.20 2.61
C ILE A 32 -15.35 11.15 1.41
N GLU A 33 -15.03 12.42 1.59
CA GLU A 33 -14.93 13.41 0.53
C GLU A 33 -13.88 13.05 -0.52
N TYR A 34 -12.83 12.34 -0.17
CA TYR A 34 -11.80 11.90 -1.10
C TYR A 34 -12.24 10.70 -1.96
N PHE A 35 -13.30 10.01 -1.58
CA PHE A 35 -13.82 8.82 -2.26
C PHE A 35 -15.14 9.08 -3.00
N ASP A 36 -15.67 10.30 -2.92
CA ASP A 36 -16.83 10.72 -3.72
C ASP A 36 -16.36 11.10 -5.14
N HIS A 37 -16.58 10.22 -6.10
CA HIS A 37 -16.22 10.41 -7.51
C HIS A 37 -16.83 11.68 -8.15
N ARG A 38 -17.83 12.30 -7.51
CA ARG A 38 -18.41 13.59 -7.93
C ARG A 38 -17.54 14.77 -7.52
N ARG A 39 -16.53 14.57 -6.71
CA ARG A 39 -15.60 15.56 -6.19
C ARG A 39 -14.19 15.34 -6.76
N GLU A 40 -14.07 15.38 -8.09
CA GLU A 40 -12.81 15.13 -8.81
C GLU A 40 -11.61 15.96 -8.31
N HIS A 41 -11.89 17.10 -7.65
CA HIS A 41 -10.86 18.00 -7.16
C HIS A 41 -10.53 17.80 -5.67
N ALA A 42 -11.14 16.85 -4.98
CA ALA A 42 -10.89 16.67 -3.56
C ALA A 42 -9.44 16.28 -3.26
N ARG A 43 -8.82 15.49 -4.14
CA ARG A 43 -7.46 14.96 -3.99
C ARG A 43 -6.38 15.86 -4.60
N THR A 44 -6.74 16.78 -5.48
CA THR A 44 -5.80 17.56 -6.29
C THR A 44 -6.03 19.05 -6.09
N ASP A 45 -4.95 19.80 -5.89
CA ASP A 45 -4.96 21.25 -5.78
C ASP A 45 -4.70 21.89 -7.15
N TRP A 46 -5.77 22.05 -7.92
CA TRP A 46 -5.71 22.61 -9.27
C TRP A 46 -5.31 24.08 -9.28
N ASP A 47 -5.59 24.82 -8.21
CA ASP A 47 -5.24 26.23 -8.11
C ASP A 47 -3.74 26.46 -7.88
N ASN A 48 -3.05 25.44 -7.35
CA ASN A 48 -1.61 25.46 -7.06
C ASN A 48 -0.83 24.45 -7.91
N GLY A 49 -1.13 24.33 -9.20
CA GLY A 49 -0.34 23.56 -10.16
C GLY A 49 -0.70 22.09 -10.29
N GLY A 50 -1.84 21.65 -9.75
CA GLY A 50 -2.33 20.27 -9.90
C GLY A 50 -1.57 19.25 -9.06
N LEU A 51 -0.95 19.68 -7.97
CA LEU A 51 -0.29 18.79 -7.01
C LEU A 51 -1.32 18.09 -6.12
N PRO A 52 -0.99 16.92 -5.56
CA PRO A 52 -1.82 16.30 -4.54
C PRO A 52 -2.01 17.24 -3.34
N ARG A 53 -3.20 17.22 -2.74
CA ARG A 53 -3.45 17.99 -1.51
C ARG A 53 -2.68 17.40 -0.35
N PRO A 54 -2.07 18.22 0.52
CA PRO A 54 -1.33 17.73 1.69
C PRO A 54 -2.17 16.83 2.61
N GLU A 55 -3.47 17.13 2.75
CA GLU A 55 -4.38 16.34 3.58
C GLU A 55 -4.64 14.95 2.98
N TRP A 56 -4.71 14.85 1.64
CA TRP A 56 -4.80 13.57 0.94
C TRP A 56 -3.52 12.73 1.12
N GLU A 57 -2.35 13.34 0.95
CA GLU A 57 -1.06 12.67 1.19
C GLU A 57 -0.91 12.22 2.64
N ALA A 58 -1.35 13.03 3.60
CA ALA A 58 -1.35 12.67 5.02
C ALA A 58 -2.26 11.46 5.30
N LEU A 59 -3.42 11.38 4.65
CA LEU A 59 -4.33 10.24 4.77
C LEU A 59 -3.72 8.95 4.24
N LEU A 60 -3.07 9.01 3.06
CA LEU A 60 -2.34 7.86 2.51
C LEU A 60 -1.21 7.42 3.43
N GLY A 61 -0.44 8.37 3.97
CA GLY A 61 0.63 8.09 4.93
C GLY A 61 0.12 7.44 6.22
N GLU A 62 -1.05 7.86 6.72
CA GLU A 62 -1.70 7.24 7.89
C GLU A 62 -2.11 5.79 7.59
N MET A 63 -2.73 5.54 6.44
CA MET A 63 -3.09 4.18 6.01
C MET A 63 -1.85 3.29 5.93
N MET A 64 -0.77 3.76 5.29
CA MET A 64 0.48 3.02 5.15
C MET A 64 1.09 2.72 6.53
N ARG A 65 1.11 3.68 7.46
CA ARG A 65 1.63 3.48 8.82
C ARG A 65 0.85 2.41 9.58
N ARG A 66 -0.49 2.42 9.50
CA ARG A 66 -1.32 1.38 10.13
C ARG A 66 -1.07 0.02 9.52
N ALA A 67 -1.01 -0.06 8.19
CA ALA A 67 -0.74 -1.30 7.47
C ALA A 67 0.65 -1.86 7.78
N ASP A 68 1.67 -1.01 7.92
CA ASP A 68 3.03 -1.40 8.29
C ASP A 68 3.09 -1.92 9.73
N ALA A 69 2.49 -1.20 10.67
CA ALA A 69 2.41 -1.61 12.07
C ALA A 69 1.69 -2.95 12.26
N ALA A 70 0.69 -3.24 11.43
CA ALA A 70 -0.02 -4.52 11.40
C ALA A 70 0.71 -5.63 10.62
N GLY A 71 1.84 -5.32 9.96
CA GLY A 71 2.66 -6.25 9.20
C GLY A 71 2.06 -6.65 7.85
N HIS A 72 1.21 -5.79 7.28
CA HIS A 72 0.62 -6.01 5.96
C HIS A 72 1.40 -5.29 4.85
N LEU A 73 1.86 -4.05 5.09
CA LEU A 73 2.44 -3.19 4.06
C LEU A 73 3.61 -3.85 3.32
N ARG A 74 4.50 -4.51 4.04
CA ARG A 74 5.74 -5.11 3.50
C ARG A 74 5.60 -6.59 3.13
N TYR A 75 4.40 -7.13 2.99
CA TYR A 75 4.17 -8.58 2.81
C TYR A 75 5.08 -9.22 1.73
N GLY A 76 5.19 -8.61 0.56
CA GLY A 76 5.99 -9.13 -0.57
C GLY A 76 7.50 -8.89 -0.45
N LEU A 77 7.97 -8.18 0.58
CA LEU A 77 9.39 -7.89 0.74
C LEU A 77 10.12 -9.00 1.53
N PRO A 78 11.45 -9.11 1.37
CA PRO A 78 12.27 -10.00 2.18
C PRO A 78 12.17 -9.70 3.69
N GLU A 79 12.35 -10.74 4.52
CA GLU A 79 12.38 -10.61 5.98
C GLU A 79 13.43 -9.62 6.48
N ALA A 80 14.55 -9.50 5.78
CA ALA A 80 15.64 -8.57 6.12
C ALA A 80 15.21 -7.09 6.18
N VAL A 81 14.08 -6.74 5.55
CA VAL A 81 13.50 -5.39 5.59
C VAL A 81 12.08 -5.39 6.19
N GLY A 82 11.80 -6.37 7.03
CA GLY A 82 10.54 -6.48 7.76
C GLY A 82 9.38 -7.07 6.94
N GLY A 83 9.65 -7.66 5.78
CA GLY A 83 8.66 -8.33 4.95
C GLY A 83 8.39 -9.78 5.38
N ARG A 84 7.49 -10.45 4.66
CA ARG A 84 7.16 -11.87 4.88
C ARG A 84 7.69 -12.78 3.77
N GLY A 85 8.42 -12.25 2.80
CA GLY A 85 8.93 -12.99 1.66
C GLY A 85 7.83 -13.52 0.73
N GLY A 86 6.67 -12.85 0.68
CA GLY A 86 5.54 -13.27 -0.14
C GLY A 86 5.92 -13.44 -1.60
N SER A 87 5.45 -14.53 -2.21
CA SER A 87 5.71 -14.82 -3.61
C SER A 87 4.89 -13.92 -4.56
N ASN A 88 5.27 -13.90 -5.84
CA ASN A 88 4.47 -13.23 -6.87
C ASN A 88 3.05 -13.81 -6.99
N LEU A 89 2.90 -15.11 -6.71
CA LEU A 89 1.57 -15.75 -6.68
C LEU A 89 0.74 -15.22 -5.51
N ASP A 90 1.33 -15.16 -4.31
CA ASP A 90 0.64 -14.61 -3.14
C ASP A 90 0.21 -13.17 -3.41
N MET A 91 1.11 -12.34 -3.96
CA MET A 91 0.80 -10.96 -4.32
C MET A 91 -0.32 -10.84 -5.36
N ALA A 92 -0.37 -11.75 -6.34
CA ALA A 92 -1.45 -11.76 -7.32
C ALA A 92 -2.80 -12.09 -6.68
N VAL A 93 -2.84 -13.10 -5.82
CA VAL A 93 -4.05 -13.51 -5.09
C VAL A 93 -4.52 -12.40 -4.12
N ILE A 94 -3.58 -11.78 -3.39
CA ILE A 94 -3.89 -10.68 -2.47
C ILE A 94 -4.49 -9.49 -3.24
N ARG A 95 -3.92 -9.13 -4.39
CA ARG A 95 -4.44 -8.04 -5.22
C ARG A 95 -5.82 -8.33 -5.80
N GLU A 96 -6.05 -9.56 -6.26
CA GLU A 96 -7.38 -9.99 -6.68
C GLU A 96 -8.37 -9.89 -5.51
N HIS A 97 -8.01 -10.39 -4.33
CA HIS A 97 -8.83 -10.33 -3.12
C HIS A 97 -9.18 -8.87 -2.74
N LEU A 98 -8.20 -7.98 -2.70
CA LEU A 98 -8.44 -6.56 -2.44
C LEU A 98 -9.34 -5.92 -3.50
N ALA A 99 -9.17 -6.27 -4.78
CA ALA A 99 -9.99 -5.76 -5.87
C ALA A 99 -11.46 -6.18 -5.75
N THR A 100 -11.76 -7.36 -5.19
CA THR A 100 -13.15 -7.81 -4.97
C THR A 100 -13.90 -6.94 -3.96
N ARG A 101 -13.20 -6.23 -3.09
CA ARG A 101 -13.77 -5.28 -2.12
C ARG A 101 -14.14 -3.94 -2.75
N GLY A 102 -13.75 -3.71 -4.00
CA GLY A 102 -13.93 -2.44 -4.69
C GLY A 102 -12.78 -1.47 -4.46
N LEU A 103 -12.99 -0.21 -4.87
CA LEU A 103 -12.02 0.88 -4.66
C LEU A 103 -12.24 1.51 -3.29
N GLY A 104 -11.17 1.93 -2.66
CA GLY A 104 -11.21 2.60 -1.37
C GLY A 104 -9.79 2.87 -0.86
N LEU A 105 -9.68 3.39 0.36
CA LEU A 105 -8.39 3.68 0.99
C LEU A 105 -7.50 2.44 1.14
N HIS A 106 -8.12 1.25 1.27
CA HIS A 106 -7.39 -0.02 1.35
C HIS A 106 -6.69 -0.40 0.04
N ASN A 107 -7.15 0.12 -1.09
CA ASN A 107 -6.62 -0.20 -2.42
C ASN A 107 -6.97 0.91 -3.43
N ASP A 108 -6.16 1.96 -3.46
CA ASP A 108 -6.35 3.09 -4.38
C ASP A 108 -5.54 2.86 -5.66
N LEU A 109 -6.25 2.49 -6.72
CA LEU A 109 -5.62 2.21 -8.02
C LEU A 109 -5.07 3.46 -8.71
N GLN A 110 -5.55 4.66 -8.39
CA GLN A 110 -5.06 5.89 -9.02
C GLN A 110 -3.63 6.23 -8.60
N ASN A 111 -3.29 5.94 -7.33
CA ASN A 111 -1.96 6.20 -6.80
C ASN A 111 -1.14 4.92 -6.61
N GLU A 112 -1.66 3.78 -7.08
CA GLU A 112 -1.07 2.45 -6.87
C GLU A 112 -0.76 2.15 -5.39
N THR A 113 -1.49 2.82 -4.48
CA THR A 113 -1.30 2.68 -3.04
C THR A 113 -2.27 1.65 -2.48
N SER A 114 -1.77 0.78 -1.63
CA SER A 114 -2.55 -0.30 -1.03
C SER A 114 -2.04 -0.62 0.37
N VAL A 115 -2.90 -1.17 1.22
CA VAL A 115 -2.51 -1.72 2.53
C VAL A 115 -1.49 -2.86 2.42
N VAL A 116 -1.41 -3.52 1.25
CA VAL A 116 -0.32 -4.43 0.91
C VAL A 116 0.48 -3.76 -0.21
N GLY A 117 1.61 -3.17 0.15
CA GLY A 117 2.40 -2.34 -0.75
C GLY A 117 3.12 -3.15 -1.84
N ASN A 118 3.44 -2.45 -2.92
CA ASN A 118 4.30 -2.95 -3.98
C ASN A 118 5.53 -2.05 -4.07
N PHE A 119 6.68 -2.57 -3.67
CA PHE A 119 7.91 -1.79 -3.55
C PHE A 119 9.03 -2.30 -4.49
N PRO A 120 8.86 -2.21 -5.82
CA PRO A 120 9.89 -2.65 -6.78
C PRO A 120 11.19 -1.85 -6.61
N PHE A 121 11.09 -0.59 -6.22
CA PHE A 121 12.26 0.24 -5.92
C PHE A 121 13.07 -0.31 -4.75
N VAL A 122 12.43 -0.73 -3.66
CA VAL A 122 13.11 -1.35 -2.51
C VAL A 122 13.83 -2.63 -2.93
N LEU A 123 13.16 -3.49 -3.72
CA LEU A 123 13.78 -4.70 -4.25
C LEU A 123 15.00 -4.38 -5.14
N MET A 124 14.90 -3.35 -5.96
CA MET A 124 16.02 -2.87 -6.79
C MET A 124 17.17 -2.36 -5.92
N MET A 125 16.89 -1.57 -4.88
CA MET A 125 17.90 -1.06 -3.95
C MET A 125 18.59 -2.21 -3.19
N LEU A 126 17.84 -3.20 -2.73
CA LEU A 126 18.41 -4.40 -2.08
C LEU A 126 19.33 -5.18 -3.02
N ALA A 127 18.97 -5.29 -4.30
CA ALA A 127 19.73 -6.06 -5.27
C ALA A 127 20.95 -5.32 -5.82
N LYS A 128 20.89 -4.00 -5.97
CA LYS A 128 21.85 -3.20 -6.75
C LYS A 128 22.38 -1.95 -6.06
N GLY A 129 21.68 -1.46 -5.01
CA GLY A 129 22.09 -0.26 -4.29
C GLY A 129 23.38 -0.46 -3.51
N THR A 130 24.15 0.61 -3.35
CA THR A 130 25.25 0.69 -2.37
C THR A 130 24.68 0.74 -0.96
N ASP A 131 25.50 0.48 0.05
CA ASP A 131 25.07 0.56 1.44
C ASP A 131 24.57 1.97 1.81
N ALA A 132 25.19 3.02 1.29
CA ALA A 132 24.77 4.40 1.48
C ALA A 132 23.39 4.65 0.85
N GLN A 133 23.14 4.17 -0.38
CA GLN A 133 21.84 4.31 -1.03
C GLN A 133 20.74 3.52 -0.32
N ARG A 134 21.04 2.32 0.16
CA ARG A 134 20.08 1.53 0.94
C ARG A 134 19.70 2.24 2.23
N ALA A 135 20.70 2.76 2.96
CA ALA A 135 20.48 3.49 4.22
C ALA A 135 19.68 4.79 4.00
N GLU A 136 19.87 5.46 2.86
CA GLU A 136 19.21 6.72 2.55
C GLU A 136 17.74 6.51 2.11
N PHE A 137 17.48 5.53 1.23
CA PHE A 137 16.20 5.47 0.50
C PHE A 137 15.23 4.38 0.96
N ILE A 138 15.69 3.32 1.62
CA ILE A 138 14.79 2.19 1.93
C ILE A 138 13.76 2.57 2.98
N ASP A 139 14.18 3.19 4.08
CA ASP A 139 13.26 3.54 5.18
C ASP A 139 12.25 4.59 4.72
N GLY A 140 12.70 5.60 3.97
CA GLY A 140 11.83 6.63 3.42
C GLY A 140 10.78 6.15 2.41
N ALA A 141 11.00 4.97 1.81
CA ALA A 141 9.99 4.36 0.93
C ALA A 141 8.77 3.83 1.71
N PHE A 142 8.91 3.56 3.01
CA PHE A 142 7.83 2.99 3.82
C PHE A 142 7.03 4.04 4.58
N ASP A 143 7.65 5.16 4.94
CA ASP A 143 7.01 6.25 5.67
C ASP A 143 6.49 7.37 4.75
N GLY A 144 6.70 7.23 3.43
CA GLY A 144 6.24 8.19 2.42
C GLY A 144 7.13 9.43 2.31
N THR A 145 8.29 9.50 2.98
CA THR A 145 9.22 10.63 2.85
C THR A 145 10.00 10.61 1.54
N HIS A 146 10.10 9.43 0.89
CA HIS A 146 10.71 9.27 -0.42
C HIS A 146 9.70 8.68 -1.41
N LEU A 147 9.27 9.51 -2.35
CA LEU A 147 8.48 9.09 -3.50
C LEU A 147 9.39 8.76 -4.68
N VAL A 148 9.12 7.66 -5.36
CA VAL A 148 9.89 7.21 -6.52
C VAL A 148 9.01 7.25 -7.74
N ALA A 149 9.47 7.96 -8.77
CA ALA A 149 8.86 7.95 -10.09
C ALA A 149 9.85 7.36 -11.10
N PHE A 150 9.35 6.51 -11.97
CA PHE A 150 10.08 6.02 -13.14
C PHE A 150 9.63 6.82 -14.36
N GLY A 151 10.57 7.48 -15.00
CA GLY A 151 10.35 8.27 -16.21
C GLY A 151 11.19 7.78 -17.38
#